data_4aea1229fe4ba13fa542313c79038ac3
#
_entry.id   4aea1229fe4ba13fa542313c79038ac3
#
_cell.length_a   1.000
_cell.length_b   1.000
_cell.length_c   1.000
_cell.angle_alpha   90.00
_cell.angle_beta   90.00
_cell.angle_gamma   90.00
#
_symmetry.space_group_name_H-M   'P 1'
#
loop_
_entity.id
_entity.type
_entity.pdbx_description
1 polymer ?
#
loop_
_entity_poly.entity_id
_entity_poly.type
_entity_poly.pdbx_seq_one_letter_code
_entity_poly.pdbx_strand_id
1 'polypeptide(L)'
;RATRLDLLHELELINRGALSRDSQRAYDSALILLRNTAAVEAHGHGSTGLGWSSPYLITFADGAFADLVKFMTLHAPVRSRADAEEWLTRLEHMDEAMRDERRGFEVDIASGAIPPRAILQRTIDKARQLSPGIAREHPLVAYFTEQLAQIPDIPEDDITKLMKRATDQVGGPLKTEYTAL
;
A
#
# COMPACT_ATOMS: atom_id res chain seq x y z
N ARG A 1 -13.62 8.46 7.98
CA ARG A 1 -12.29 9.12 7.94
C ARG A 1 -12.45 10.49 7.31
N ALA A 2 -11.82 11.53 7.86
CA ALA A 2 -11.77 12.83 7.23
C ALA A 2 -11.07 12.72 5.87
N THR A 3 -11.64 13.36 4.85
CA THR A 3 -11.00 13.46 3.54
C THR A 3 -9.86 14.49 3.60
N ARG A 4 -9.00 14.53 2.58
CA ARG A 4 -7.96 15.57 2.49
C ARG A 4 -8.58 16.97 2.36
N LEU A 5 -9.73 17.08 1.71
CA LEU A 5 -10.48 18.33 1.62
C LEU A 5 -11.00 18.78 2.99
N ASP A 6 -11.50 17.86 3.82
CA ASP A 6 -11.91 18.18 5.19
C ASP A 6 -10.71 18.68 6.01
N LEU A 7 -9.57 18.00 5.91
CA LEU A 7 -8.33 18.43 6.58
C LEU A 7 -7.82 19.79 6.09
N LEU A 8 -7.92 20.07 4.79
CA LEU A 8 -7.59 21.38 4.24
C LEU A 8 -8.51 22.46 4.82
N HIS A 9 -9.80 22.20 4.85
CA HIS A 9 -10.78 23.12 5.41
C HIS A 9 -10.52 23.38 6.91
N GLU A 10 -10.28 22.33 7.69
CA GLU A 10 -9.93 22.46 9.11
C GLU A 10 -8.64 23.27 9.32
N LEU A 11 -7.63 23.05 8.48
CA LEU A 11 -6.38 23.78 8.54
C LEU A 11 -6.60 25.27 8.25
N GLU A 12 -7.43 25.61 7.24
CA GLU A 12 -7.73 27.00 6.85
C GLU A 12 -8.50 27.79 7.93
N LEU A 13 -9.19 27.10 8.86
CA LEU A 13 -9.85 27.72 10.00
C LEU A 13 -8.86 28.16 11.10
N ILE A 14 -7.65 27.67 11.10
CA ILE A 14 -6.63 28.01 12.10
C ILE A 14 -6.13 29.45 11.86
N ASN A 15 -6.20 30.28 12.89
CA ASN A 15 -5.61 31.63 12.83
C ASN A 15 -4.08 31.55 12.84
N ARG A 16 -3.47 31.56 11.66
CA ARG A 16 -2.01 31.53 11.48
C ARG A 16 -1.28 32.58 12.31
N GLY A 17 -1.86 33.79 12.46
CA GLY A 17 -1.25 34.91 13.21
C GLY A 17 -1.13 34.65 14.72
N ALA A 18 -1.94 33.75 15.27
CA ALA A 18 -1.90 33.34 16.65
C ALA A 18 -0.87 32.24 16.95
N LEU A 19 -0.24 31.65 15.91
CA LEU A 19 0.71 30.57 16.03
C LEU A 19 2.13 31.08 16.33
N SER A 20 2.94 30.25 17.03
CA SER A 20 4.39 30.47 17.15
C SER A 20 5.06 30.41 15.76
N ARG A 21 6.28 30.96 15.64
CA ARG A 21 7.04 30.92 14.36
C ARG A 21 7.23 29.50 13.80
N ASP A 22 7.50 28.53 14.67
CA ASP A 22 7.71 27.14 14.25
C ASP A 22 6.38 26.50 13.82
N SER A 23 5.29 26.79 14.55
CA SER A 23 3.95 26.34 14.18
C SER A 23 3.46 27.00 12.87
N GLN A 24 3.84 28.28 12.60
CA GLN A 24 3.56 28.92 11.32
C GLN A 24 4.23 28.23 10.16
N ARG A 25 5.51 27.78 10.31
CA ARG A 25 6.21 27.02 9.28
C ARG A 25 5.54 25.67 9.01
N ALA A 26 5.17 24.95 10.07
CA ALA A 26 4.44 23.69 9.94
C ALA A 26 3.08 23.89 9.25
N TYR A 27 2.34 24.93 9.64
CA TYR A 27 1.08 25.33 9.03
C TYR A 27 1.26 25.63 7.53
N ASP A 28 2.22 26.47 7.16
CA ASP A 28 2.49 26.83 5.76
C ASP A 28 2.85 25.59 4.92
N SER A 29 3.68 24.71 5.45
CA SER A 29 4.06 23.45 4.78
C SER A 29 2.85 22.53 4.58
N ALA A 30 2.03 22.34 5.61
CA ALA A 30 0.82 21.52 5.54
C ALA A 30 -0.20 22.11 4.57
N LEU A 31 -0.38 23.45 4.56
CA LEU A 31 -1.29 24.14 3.66
C LEU A 31 -0.91 23.97 2.20
N ILE A 32 0.38 24.15 1.87
CA ILE A 32 0.89 23.93 0.51
C ILE A 32 0.67 22.48 0.08
N LEU A 33 1.02 21.53 0.94
CA LEU A 33 0.86 20.10 0.64
C LEU A 33 -0.60 19.74 0.38
N LEU A 34 -1.52 20.13 1.27
CA LEU A 34 -2.93 19.79 1.14
C LEU A 34 -3.57 20.46 -0.07
N ARG A 35 -3.25 21.74 -0.36
CA ARG A 35 -3.76 22.44 -1.55
C ARG A 35 -3.28 21.79 -2.84
N ASN A 36 -1.99 21.46 -2.94
CA ASN A 36 -1.45 20.81 -4.12
C ASN A 36 -2.08 19.42 -4.32
N THR A 37 -2.23 18.66 -3.24
CA THR A 37 -2.85 17.33 -3.30
C THR A 37 -4.32 17.43 -3.71
N ALA A 38 -5.08 18.36 -3.13
CA ALA A 38 -6.49 18.59 -3.50
C ALA A 38 -6.63 19.01 -4.98
N ALA A 39 -5.69 19.84 -5.48
CA ALA A 39 -5.70 20.25 -6.89
C ALA A 39 -5.45 19.06 -7.83
N VAL A 40 -4.58 18.12 -7.46
CA VAL A 40 -4.36 16.89 -8.24
C VAL A 40 -5.57 15.96 -8.17
N GLU A 41 -6.15 15.76 -6.99
CA GLU A 41 -7.36 14.94 -6.82
C GLU A 41 -8.57 15.47 -7.60
N ALA A 42 -8.64 16.80 -7.83
CA ALA A 42 -9.69 17.40 -8.64
C ALA A 42 -9.68 16.95 -10.11
N HIS A 43 -8.57 16.37 -10.62
CA HIS A 43 -8.51 15.77 -11.95
C HIS A 43 -9.25 14.42 -12.03
N GLY A 44 -9.56 13.79 -10.89
CA GLY A 44 -10.37 12.56 -10.82
C GLY A 44 -9.68 11.30 -11.33
N HIS A 45 -8.35 11.33 -11.52
CA HIS A 45 -7.56 10.16 -11.91
C HIS A 45 -6.15 10.21 -11.31
N GLY A 46 -5.44 9.07 -11.36
CA GLY A 46 -4.10 8.93 -10.82
C GLY A 46 -4.04 8.73 -9.32
N SER A 47 -2.86 8.88 -8.74
CA SER A 47 -2.63 8.70 -7.31
C SER A 47 -1.98 9.91 -6.67
N THR A 48 -2.31 10.14 -5.40
CA THR A 48 -1.71 11.18 -4.57
C THR A 48 -1.13 10.57 -3.30
N GLY A 49 0.19 10.64 -3.16
CA GLY A 49 0.91 10.29 -1.95
C GLY A 49 1.25 11.51 -1.09
N LEU A 50 1.89 11.27 0.06
CA LEU A 50 2.44 12.34 0.88
C LEU A 50 3.70 12.90 0.21
N GLY A 51 3.57 14.07 -0.45
CA GLY A 51 4.67 14.79 -1.06
C GLY A 51 4.96 14.43 -2.52
N TRP A 52 4.23 13.51 -3.13
CA TRP A 52 4.32 13.18 -4.55
C TRP A 52 2.96 12.79 -5.11
N SER A 53 2.81 12.88 -6.42
CA SER A 53 1.61 12.46 -7.13
C SER A 53 2.00 11.81 -8.46
N SER A 54 1.19 10.86 -8.90
CA SER A 54 1.34 10.19 -10.20
C SER A 54 0.10 10.42 -11.04
N PRO A 55 0.23 10.70 -12.32
CA PRO A 55 -0.93 10.81 -13.21
C PRO A 55 -1.63 9.45 -13.45
N TYR A 56 -1.03 8.36 -13.00
CA TYR A 56 -1.55 7.01 -13.13
C TYR A 56 -1.60 6.34 -11.76
N LEU A 57 -2.70 5.62 -11.49
CA LEU A 57 -2.92 4.94 -10.21
C LEU A 57 -1.94 3.77 -10.05
N ILE A 58 -1.73 2.99 -11.10
CA ILE A 58 -0.85 1.81 -11.09
C ILE A 58 0.26 2.00 -12.12
N THR A 59 1.51 1.83 -11.68
CA THR A 59 2.70 1.83 -12.52
C THR A 59 3.70 0.76 -12.04
N PHE A 60 4.80 0.55 -12.78
CA PHE A 60 5.87 -0.36 -12.34
C PHE A 60 6.57 0.11 -11.03
N ALA A 61 6.44 1.39 -10.67
CA ALA A 61 7.03 1.99 -9.47
C ALA A 61 6.04 2.08 -8.31
N ASP A 62 4.74 2.15 -8.62
CA ASP A 62 3.68 2.48 -7.67
C ASP A 62 2.50 1.54 -7.86
N GLY A 63 1.85 1.20 -6.77
CA GLY A 63 0.66 0.39 -6.74
C GLY A 63 0.68 -0.63 -5.62
N ALA A 64 -0.50 -0.96 -5.11
CA ALA A 64 -0.68 -1.86 -3.97
C ALA A 64 0.05 -3.21 -4.18
N PHE A 65 0.07 -3.71 -5.42
CA PHE A 65 0.72 -4.98 -5.77
C PHE A 65 2.23 -5.03 -5.43
N ALA A 66 2.91 -3.89 -5.41
CA ALA A 66 4.35 -3.80 -5.11
C ALA A 66 4.59 -3.11 -3.75
N ASP A 67 3.87 -2.04 -3.46
CA ASP A 67 4.09 -1.22 -2.26
C ASP A 67 3.70 -1.96 -0.99
N LEU A 68 2.64 -2.77 -1.01
CA LEU A 68 2.25 -3.56 0.16
C LEU A 68 3.27 -4.67 0.45
N VAL A 69 3.84 -5.32 -0.57
CA VAL A 69 4.91 -6.31 -0.38
C VAL A 69 6.12 -5.63 0.28
N LYS A 70 6.53 -4.48 -0.25
CA LYS A 70 7.64 -3.69 0.30
C LYS A 70 7.36 -3.23 1.73
N PHE A 71 6.15 -2.72 1.99
CA PHE A 71 5.76 -2.29 3.34
C PHE A 71 5.83 -3.46 4.33
N MET A 72 5.23 -4.60 3.99
CA MET A 72 5.16 -5.78 4.85
C MET A 72 6.53 -6.39 5.16
N THR A 73 7.50 -6.28 4.24
CA THR A 73 8.84 -6.85 4.43
C THR A 73 9.84 -5.87 5.05
N LEU A 74 9.63 -4.55 4.93
CA LEU A 74 10.58 -3.55 5.44
C LEU A 74 10.09 -2.78 6.66
N HIS A 75 8.77 -2.60 6.80
CA HIS A 75 8.19 -1.69 7.79
C HIS A 75 7.19 -2.36 8.76
N ALA A 76 6.93 -3.65 8.60
CA ALA A 76 6.06 -4.42 9.49
C ALA A 76 6.85 -5.55 10.18
N PRO A 77 7.69 -5.23 11.17
CA PRO A 77 8.52 -6.23 11.86
C PRO A 77 7.66 -7.20 12.66
N VAL A 78 8.10 -8.46 12.74
CA VAL A 78 7.44 -9.53 13.50
C VAL A 78 8.41 -9.97 14.60
N ARG A 79 8.20 -9.52 15.83
CA ARG A 79 9.10 -9.76 16.98
C ARG A 79 8.45 -10.58 18.08
N SER A 80 7.15 -10.77 18.00
CA SER A 80 6.34 -11.51 18.97
C SER A 80 5.22 -12.27 18.26
N ARG A 81 4.59 -13.19 18.99
CA ARG A 81 3.39 -13.88 18.49
C ARG A 81 2.26 -12.89 18.14
N ALA A 82 2.09 -11.85 18.96
CA ALA A 82 1.08 -10.82 18.70
C ALA A 82 1.38 -10.07 17.39
N ASP A 83 2.64 -9.70 17.14
CA ASP A 83 3.04 -9.09 15.87
C ASP A 83 2.80 -10.01 14.68
N ALA A 84 3.01 -11.32 14.85
CA ALA A 84 2.76 -12.31 13.80
C ALA A 84 1.29 -12.39 13.42
N GLU A 85 0.38 -12.38 14.39
CA GLU A 85 -1.06 -12.34 14.15
C GLU A 85 -1.49 -11.01 13.48
N GLU A 86 -0.96 -9.89 13.92
CA GLU A 86 -1.24 -8.58 13.31
C GLU A 86 -0.70 -8.51 11.86
N TRP A 87 0.48 -9.05 11.62
CA TRP A 87 1.07 -9.14 10.29
C TRP A 87 0.21 -9.99 9.35
N LEU A 88 -0.29 -11.14 9.83
CA LEU A 88 -1.22 -11.98 9.07
C LEU A 88 -2.54 -11.28 8.79
N THR A 89 -3.09 -10.56 9.75
CA THR A 89 -4.29 -9.76 9.55
C THR A 89 -4.11 -8.73 8.42
N ARG A 90 -2.95 -8.07 8.35
CA ARG A 90 -2.62 -7.16 7.25
C ARG A 90 -2.48 -7.90 5.92
N LEU A 91 -1.83 -9.06 5.92
CA LEU A 91 -1.69 -9.91 4.73
C LEU A 91 -3.06 -10.34 4.18
N GLU A 92 -3.99 -10.71 5.06
CA GLU A 92 -5.35 -11.13 4.73
C GLU A 92 -6.20 -10.00 4.10
N HIS A 93 -5.82 -8.72 4.26
CA HIS A 93 -6.47 -7.56 3.63
C HIS A 93 -5.75 -7.06 2.37
N MET A 94 -4.61 -7.63 1.99
CA MET A 94 -3.87 -7.15 0.83
C MET A 94 -4.61 -7.37 -0.49
N ASP A 95 -5.29 -8.50 -0.65
CA ASP A 95 -6.06 -8.79 -1.86
C ASP A 95 -7.24 -7.81 -2.04
N GLU A 96 -7.89 -7.41 -0.95
CA GLU A 96 -8.94 -6.39 -0.97
C GLU A 96 -8.39 -5.04 -1.41
N ALA A 97 -7.25 -4.61 -0.85
CA ALA A 97 -6.60 -3.36 -1.23
C ALA A 97 -6.16 -3.36 -2.71
N MET A 98 -5.60 -4.47 -3.21
CA MET A 98 -5.24 -4.61 -4.63
C MET A 98 -6.48 -4.59 -5.53
N ARG A 99 -7.56 -5.23 -5.12
CA ARG A 99 -8.83 -5.25 -5.85
C ARG A 99 -9.44 -3.86 -5.96
N ASP A 100 -9.44 -3.11 -4.87
CA ASP A 100 -9.99 -1.76 -4.85
C ASP A 100 -9.14 -0.81 -5.71
N GLU A 101 -7.82 -0.92 -5.66
CA GLU A 101 -6.94 -0.14 -6.53
C GLU A 101 -7.14 -0.51 -8.01
N ARG A 102 -7.26 -1.79 -8.35
CA ARG A 102 -7.55 -2.23 -9.72
C ARG A 102 -8.86 -1.67 -10.24
N ARG A 103 -9.92 -1.66 -9.41
CA ARG A 103 -11.20 -1.02 -9.78
C ARG A 103 -11.04 0.48 -10.06
N GLY A 104 -10.26 1.18 -9.24
CA GLY A 104 -9.90 2.58 -9.51
C GLY A 104 -9.16 2.74 -10.83
N PHE A 105 -8.21 1.87 -11.12
CA PHE A 105 -7.46 1.88 -12.38
C PHE A 105 -8.36 1.60 -13.61
N GLU A 106 -9.34 0.71 -13.50
CA GLU A 106 -10.35 0.48 -14.54
C GLU A 106 -11.16 1.75 -14.83
N VAL A 107 -11.51 2.53 -13.79
CA VAL A 107 -12.17 3.83 -13.92
C VAL A 107 -11.27 4.85 -14.61
N ASP A 108 -9.99 4.90 -14.24
CA ASP A 108 -8.99 5.79 -14.87
C ASP A 108 -8.87 5.48 -16.37
N ILE A 109 -8.74 4.20 -16.75
CA ILE A 109 -8.70 3.76 -18.15
C ILE A 109 -9.97 4.19 -18.89
N ALA A 110 -11.14 3.98 -18.30
CA ALA A 110 -12.42 4.37 -18.91
C ALA A 110 -12.55 5.89 -19.14
N SER A 111 -11.88 6.70 -18.29
CA SER A 111 -11.79 8.16 -18.44
C SER A 111 -10.74 8.62 -19.46
N GLY A 112 -9.93 7.70 -20.01
CA GLY A 112 -8.83 8.01 -20.93
C GLY A 112 -7.48 8.24 -20.27
N ALA A 113 -7.36 8.10 -18.95
CA ALA A 113 -6.10 8.21 -18.20
C ALA A 113 -5.31 6.91 -18.30
N ILE A 114 -4.79 6.61 -19.49
CA ILE A 114 -4.08 5.35 -19.80
C ILE A 114 -2.57 5.59 -19.75
N PRO A 115 -1.80 4.82 -18.96
CA PRO A 115 -0.36 4.91 -18.96
C PRO A 115 0.22 4.60 -20.36
N PRO A 116 1.31 5.28 -20.78
CA PRO A 116 2.02 4.95 -22.00
C PRO A 116 2.42 3.47 -22.08
N ARG A 117 2.43 2.89 -23.28
CA ARG A 117 2.74 1.47 -23.50
C ARG A 117 4.01 0.99 -22.79
N ALA A 118 5.05 1.83 -22.76
CA ALA A 118 6.31 1.48 -22.11
C ALA A 118 6.16 1.35 -20.58
N ILE A 119 5.30 2.16 -19.96
CA ILE A 119 4.99 2.06 -18.53
C ILE A 119 4.15 0.80 -18.29
N LEU A 120 3.09 0.58 -19.07
CA LEU A 120 2.23 -0.61 -18.96
C LEU A 120 3.03 -1.90 -19.09
N GLN A 121 3.92 -2.01 -20.08
CA GLN A 121 4.75 -3.20 -20.26
C GLN A 121 5.61 -3.49 -19.02
N ARG A 122 6.28 -2.47 -18.49
CA ARG A 122 7.09 -2.60 -17.27
C ARG A 122 6.24 -2.95 -16.04
N THR A 123 5.02 -2.42 -15.96
CA THR A 123 4.08 -2.73 -14.88
C THR A 123 3.65 -4.20 -14.94
N ILE A 124 3.29 -4.69 -16.13
CA ILE A 124 2.93 -6.10 -16.34
C ILE A 124 4.11 -7.02 -15.98
N ASP A 125 5.33 -6.68 -16.44
CA ASP A 125 6.52 -7.47 -16.14
C ASP A 125 6.80 -7.51 -14.64
N LYS A 126 6.62 -6.38 -13.94
CA LYS A 126 6.76 -6.29 -12.48
C LYS A 126 5.68 -7.09 -11.75
N ALA A 127 4.43 -6.98 -12.17
CA ALA A 127 3.33 -7.75 -11.59
C ALA A 127 3.54 -9.25 -11.75
N ARG A 128 3.98 -9.69 -12.94
CA ARG A 128 4.33 -11.10 -13.19
C ARG A 128 5.49 -11.57 -12.32
N GLN A 129 6.51 -10.74 -12.10
CA GLN A 129 7.64 -11.06 -11.24
C GLN A 129 7.21 -11.24 -9.77
N LEU A 130 6.25 -10.44 -9.31
CA LEU A 130 5.72 -10.50 -7.95
C LEU A 130 4.55 -11.47 -7.79
N SER A 131 3.96 -11.94 -8.89
CA SER A 131 2.87 -12.91 -8.82
C SER A 131 3.34 -14.23 -8.24
N PRO A 132 2.64 -14.80 -7.24
CA PRO A 132 3.04 -16.04 -6.60
C PRO A 132 3.04 -17.21 -7.59
N GLY A 133 4.21 -17.77 -7.88
CA GLY A 133 4.36 -19.08 -8.49
C GLY A 133 4.14 -20.18 -7.43
N ILE A 134 5.19 -20.46 -6.67
CA ILE A 134 5.12 -21.30 -5.46
C ILE A 134 4.96 -20.36 -4.26
N ALA A 135 3.83 -20.46 -3.57
CA ALA A 135 3.49 -19.51 -2.48
C ALA A 135 4.56 -19.42 -1.39
N ARG A 136 5.23 -20.52 -1.07
CA ARG A 136 6.31 -20.55 -0.07
C ARG A 136 7.56 -19.78 -0.47
N GLU A 137 7.80 -19.59 -1.76
CA GLU A 137 8.95 -18.84 -2.30
C GLU A 137 8.65 -17.36 -2.47
N HIS A 138 7.39 -16.96 -2.28
CA HIS A 138 7.00 -15.55 -2.37
C HIS A 138 7.68 -14.72 -1.26
N PRO A 139 8.17 -13.51 -1.56
CA PRO A 139 8.91 -12.68 -0.59
C PRO A 139 8.19 -12.47 0.75
N LEU A 140 6.86 -12.36 0.75
CA LEU A 140 6.08 -12.24 1.98
C LEU A 140 6.18 -13.48 2.86
N VAL A 141 6.05 -14.68 2.28
CA VAL A 141 6.10 -15.93 3.04
C VAL A 141 7.52 -16.22 3.50
N ALA A 142 8.52 -15.98 2.64
CA ALA A 142 9.93 -16.12 3.00
C ALA A 142 10.30 -15.21 4.17
N TYR A 143 9.96 -13.92 4.08
CA TYR A 143 10.17 -12.96 5.17
C TYR A 143 9.49 -13.41 6.47
N PHE A 144 8.21 -13.77 6.40
CA PHE A 144 7.46 -14.18 7.59
C PHE A 144 8.07 -15.43 8.24
N THR A 145 8.55 -16.40 7.43
CA THR A 145 9.25 -17.59 7.92
C THR A 145 10.51 -17.22 8.69
N GLU A 146 11.33 -16.32 8.13
CA GLU A 146 12.56 -15.86 8.76
C GLU A 146 12.29 -15.14 10.08
N GLN A 147 11.26 -14.32 10.13
CA GLN A 147 10.90 -13.60 11.35
C GLN A 147 10.37 -14.53 12.44
N LEU A 148 9.49 -15.50 12.10
CA LEU A 148 8.97 -16.48 13.05
C LEU A 148 10.08 -17.31 13.68
N ALA A 149 11.11 -17.65 12.92
CA ALA A 149 12.26 -18.42 13.41
C ALA A 149 13.09 -17.64 14.47
N GLN A 150 12.93 -16.32 14.56
CA GLN A 150 13.64 -15.46 15.53
C GLN A 150 12.83 -15.21 16.80
N ILE A 151 11.57 -15.62 16.86
CA ILE A 151 10.73 -15.42 18.05
C ILE A 151 11.04 -16.55 19.06
N PRO A 152 11.54 -16.21 20.26
CA PRO A 152 11.78 -17.21 21.29
C PRO A 152 10.44 -17.80 21.78
N ASP A 153 10.48 -19.05 22.15
CA ASP A 153 9.40 -19.78 22.86
C ASP A 153 8.03 -19.83 22.14
N ILE A 154 8.01 -19.66 20.81
CA ILE A 154 6.79 -19.89 20.04
C ILE A 154 6.58 -21.40 19.81
N PRO A 155 5.43 -21.98 20.17
CA PRO A 155 5.17 -23.40 19.96
C PRO A 155 5.20 -23.78 18.47
N GLU A 156 5.76 -24.96 18.14
CA GLU A 156 5.88 -25.46 16.76
C GLU A 156 4.52 -25.59 16.06
N ASP A 157 3.49 -26.00 16.81
CA ASP A 157 2.10 -26.05 16.30
C ASP A 157 1.58 -24.68 15.89
N ASP A 158 1.94 -23.62 16.64
CA ASP A 158 1.53 -22.26 16.31
C ASP A 158 2.29 -21.75 15.08
N ILE A 159 3.59 -22.01 14.97
CA ILE A 159 4.36 -21.70 13.76
C ILE A 159 3.71 -22.37 12.54
N THR A 160 3.37 -23.64 12.65
CA THR A 160 2.73 -24.40 11.56
C THR A 160 1.40 -23.78 11.13
N LYS A 161 0.55 -23.36 12.08
CA LYS A 161 -0.74 -22.69 11.81
C LYS A 161 -0.56 -21.32 11.15
N LEU A 162 0.36 -20.50 11.67
CA LEU A 162 0.67 -19.18 11.15
C LEU A 162 1.22 -19.26 9.72
N MET A 163 2.15 -20.18 9.49
CA MET A 163 2.71 -20.43 8.16
C MET A 163 1.69 -20.94 7.15
N LYS A 164 0.76 -21.79 7.60
CA LYS A 164 -0.33 -22.27 6.74
C LYS A 164 -1.21 -21.10 6.30
N ARG A 165 -1.63 -20.22 7.21
CA ARG A 165 -2.43 -19.04 6.88
C ARG A 165 -1.72 -18.14 5.88
N ALA A 166 -0.43 -17.83 6.11
CA ALA A 166 0.35 -17.00 5.19
C ALA A 166 0.43 -17.61 3.80
N THR A 167 0.70 -18.92 3.73
CA THR A 167 0.84 -19.65 2.45
C THR A 167 -0.50 -19.74 1.70
N ASP A 168 -1.60 -20.00 2.41
CA ASP A 168 -2.94 -20.09 1.83
C ASP A 168 -3.37 -18.71 1.28
N GLN A 169 -3.13 -17.62 2.01
CA GLN A 169 -3.47 -16.28 1.58
C GLN A 169 -2.67 -15.86 0.34
N VAL A 170 -1.37 -16.12 0.33
CA VAL A 170 -0.51 -15.78 -0.81
C VAL A 170 -0.82 -16.65 -2.03
N GLY A 171 -1.03 -17.95 -1.84
CA GLY A 171 -1.30 -18.90 -2.93
C GLY A 171 -2.72 -18.89 -3.48
N GLY A 172 -3.67 -18.28 -2.75
CA GLY A 172 -5.08 -18.20 -3.09
C GLY A 172 -5.51 -16.76 -3.42
N PRO A 173 -6.05 -16.01 -2.45
CA PRO A 173 -6.61 -14.67 -2.70
C PRO A 173 -5.63 -13.72 -3.38
N LEU A 174 -4.42 -13.59 -2.84
CA LEU A 174 -3.42 -12.66 -3.37
C LEU A 174 -3.00 -13.01 -4.80
N LYS A 175 -2.76 -14.31 -5.08
CA LYS A 175 -2.47 -14.78 -6.44
C LYS A 175 -3.57 -14.46 -7.43
N THR A 176 -4.82 -14.54 -6.99
CA THR A 176 -5.99 -14.22 -7.84
C THR A 176 -5.93 -12.76 -8.28
N GLU A 177 -5.65 -11.83 -7.36
CA GLU A 177 -5.56 -10.40 -7.70
C GLU A 177 -4.33 -10.09 -8.59
N TYR A 178 -3.18 -10.73 -8.38
CA TYR A 178 -2.05 -10.60 -9.31
C TYR A 178 -2.36 -11.10 -10.73
N THR A 179 -3.23 -12.09 -10.85
CA THR A 179 -3.65 -12.63 -12.16
C THR A 179 -4.68 -11.72 -12.85
N ALA A 180 -5.48 -11.01 -12.05
CA ALA A 180 -6.52 -10.09 -12.53
C ALA A 180 -5.97 -8.69 -12.90
N LEU A 181 -4.77 -8.34 -12.43
CA LEU A 181 -4.09 -7.09 -12.72
C LEU A 181 -3.48 -7.09 -14.14
#